data_7879b442d28bb0cff12f1624801e7fe5
#
_entry.id   7879b442d28bb0cff12f1624801e7fe5
#
_cell.length_a   1.000
_cell.length_b   1.000
_cell.length_c   1.000
_cell.angle_alpha   90.00
_cell.angle_beta   90.00
_cell.angle_gamma   90.00
#
_symmetry.space_group_name_H-M   'P 1'
#
loop_
_entity.id
_entity.type
_entity.pdbx_description
1 polymer ?
#
loop_
_entity_poly.entity_id
_entity_poly.type
_entity_poly.pdbx_seq_one_letter_code
_entity_poly.pdbx_strand_id
1 'polypeptide(L)'
;KHIVEHLPDPAKAINEIGRVTEKDGILILATPNLGSLLKPWKGERWIGYQDPTHISLKQPEEWLKLIEDAGFEFIRVFSDGFWDVPYIPLVPKALQKLFFGSLGGLQAITGLVFLPMRWGESVLVIARKK
;
A
#
# COMPACT_ATOMS: atom_id res chain seq x y z
N LYS A 1 -4.43 7.12 5.33
CA LYS A 1 -3.44 6.03 5.35
C LYS A 1 -3.97 4.90 6.21
N HIS A 2 -4.04 3.67 5.69
CA HIS A 2 -4.51 2.49 6.41
C HIS A 2 -5.89 2.69 7.07
N ILE A 3 -6.92 2.93 6.25
CA ILE A 3 -8.29 3.18 6.68
C ILE A 3 -9.27 2.41 5.78
N VAL A 4 -9.07 2.46 4.46
CA VAL A 4 -10.06 1.94 3.50
C VAL A 4 -10.22 0.42 3.58
N GLU A 5 -9.18 -0.29 3.99
CA GLU A 5 -9.19 -1.74 4.23
C GLU A 5 -10.05 -2.18 5.42
N HIS A 6 -10.39 -1.24 6.30
CA HIS A 6 -11.26 -1.48 7.46
C HIS A 6 -12.74 -1.17 7.18
N LEU A 7 -13.04 -0.58 6.03
CA LEU A 7 -14.41 -0.17 5.71
C LEU A 7 -15.20 -1.34 5.09
N PRO A 8 -16.47 -1.51 5.45
CA PRO A 8 -17.30 -2.55 4.85
C PRO A 8 -17.60 -2.29 3.37
N ASP A 9 -17.62 -1.03 2.95
CA ASP A 9 -17.80 -0.61 1.55
C ASP A 9 -16.76 0.45 1.17
N PRO A 10 -15.53 0.02 0.82
CA PRO A 10 -14.48 0.95 0.42
C PRO A 10 -14.76 1.65 -0.91
N ALA A 11 -15.56 1.04 -1.80
CA ALA A 11 -15.93 1.65 -3.07
C ALA A 11 -16.80 2.89 -2.84
N LYS A 12 -17.81 2.79 -1.97
CA LYS A 12 -18.65 3.92 -1.57
C LYS A 12 -17.81 5.03 -0.93
N ALA A 13 -16.88 4.67 -0.05
CA ALA A 13 -16.02 5.64 0.61
C ALA A 13 -15.10 6.39 -0.38
N ILE A 14 -14.48 5.68 -1.32
CA ILE A 14 -13.62 6.29 -2.35
C ILE A 14 -14.45 7.17 -3.31
N ASN A 15 -15.65 6.74 -3.68
CA ASN A 15 -16.57 7.56 -4.49
C ASN A 15 -16.96 8.85 -3.76
N GLU A 16 -17.24 8.78 -2.45
CA GLU A 16 -17.57 9.96 -1.65
C GLU A 16 -16.36 10.90 -1.50
N ILE A 17 -15.16 10.37 -1.33
CA ILE A 17 -13.92 11.16 -1.39
C ILE A 17 -13.83 11.87 -2.75
N GLY A 18 -14.09 11.15 -3.84
CA GLY A 18 -14.10 11.74 -5.19
C GLY A 18 -15.15 12.85 -5.35
N ARG A 19 -16.32 12.69 -4.74
CA ARG A 19 -17.40 13.67 -4.79
C ARG A 19 -17.06 14.97 -4.05
N VAL A 20 -16.39 14.88 -2.90
CA VAL A 20 -16.07 16.06 -2.07
C VAL A 20 -14.73 16.70 -2.39
N THR A 21 -13.88 16.01 -3.16
CA THR A 21 -12.59 16.56 -3.57
C THR A 21 -12.79 17.51 -4.74
N GLU A 22 -12.31 18.73 -4.58
CA GLU A 22 -12.33 19.74 -5.64
C GLU A 22 -11.43 19.34 -6.80
N LYS A 23 -11.67 19.94 -7.97
CA LYS A 23 -10.80 19.79 -9.14
C LYS A 23 -9.35 20.12 -8.77
N ASP A 24 -8.42 19.35 -9.29
CA ASP A 24 -6.99 19.40 -8.99
C ASP A 24 -6.61 19.03 -7.53
N GLY A 25 -7.58 18.71 -6.68
CA GLY A 25 -7.33 18.22 -5.31
C GLY A 25 -6.56 16.90 -5.30
N ILE A 26 -5.73 16.69 -4.29
CA ILE A 26 -4.82 15.54 -4.19
C ILE A 26 -5.36 14.50 -3.21
N LEU A 27 -5.47 13.27 -3.68
CA LEU A 27 -5.70 12.08 -2.87
C LEU A 27 -4.38 11.37 -2.60
N ILE A 28 -4.09 11.11 -1.33
CA ILE A 28 -3.00 10.21 -0.90
C ILE A 28 -3.62 9.04 -0.16
N LEU A 29 -3.52 7.85 -0.76
CA LEU A 29 -4.04 6.62 -0.20
C LEU A 29 -2.89 5.64 0.06
N ALA A 30 -2.94 4.93 1.19
CA ALA A 30 -2.07 3.81 1.48
C ALA A 30 -2.90 2.69 2.11
N THR A 31 -2.65 1.45 1.68
CA THR A 31 -3.36 0.25 2.14
C THR A 31 -2.44 -0.97 2.03
N PRO A 32 -2.68 -2.07 2.78
CA PRO A 32 -1.89 -3.28 2.66
C PRO A 32 -1.85 -3.82 1.24
N ASN A 33 -0.70 -4.33 0.84
CA ASN A 33 -0.40 -4.74 -0.54
C ASN A 33 -0.57 -6.25 -0.73
N LEU A 34 -1.76 -6.70 -1.11
CA LEU A 34 -1.98 -8.12 -1.44
C LEU A 34 -1.10 -8.62 -2.60
N GLY A 35 -0.59 -7.71 -3.44
CA GLY A 35 0.31 -7.99 -4.56
C GLY A 35 1.80 -8.00 -4.19
N SER A 36 2.15 -7.89 -2.90
CA SER A 36 3.56 -7.91 -2.44
C SER A 36 4.28 -9.19 -2.87
N LEU A 37 5.47 -9.02 -3.46
CA LEU A 37 6.31 -10.14 -3.92
C LEU A 37 6.73 -11.08 -2.78
N LEU A 38 6.89 -10.56 -1.57
CA LEU A 38 7.32 -11.35 -0.41
C LEU A 38 6.15 -11.91 0.41
N LYS A 39 4.92 -11.50 0.14
CA LYS A 39 3.74 -12.04 0.82
C LYS A 39 3.64 -13.57 0.75
N PRO A 40 3.90 -14.26 -0.39
CA PRO A 40 3.83 -15.73 -0.45
C PRO A 40 4.77 -16.43 0.53
N TRP A 41 5.92 -15.83 0.84
CA TRP A 41 6.89 -16.38 1.80
C TRP A 41 6.39 -16.28 3.25
N LYS A 42 5.49 -15.34 3.54
CA LYS A 42 4.86 -15.17 4.84
C LYS A 42 3.60 -16.04 5.01
N GLY A 43 2.90 -16.29 3.91
CA GLY A 43 1.62 -16.99 3.95
C GLY A 43 0.63 -16.29 4.86
N GLU A 44 -0.04 -17.05 5.73
CA GLU A 44 -1.02 -16.52 6.69
C GLU A 44 -0.41 -15.59 7.76
N ARG A 45 0.91 -15.64 7.95
CA ARG A 45 1.63 -14.75 8.89
C ARG A 45 1.95 -13.38 8.29
N TRP A 46 1.53 -13.11 7.07
CA TRP A 46 1.74 -11.80 6.47
C TRP A 46 1.00 -10.71 7.25
N ILE A 47 1.68 -9.56 7.47
CA ILE A 47 1.20 -8.49 8.35
C ILE A 47 -0.21 -7.99 8.01
N GLY A 48 -0.57 -7.96 6.72
CA GLY A 48 -1.90 -7.56 6.29
C GLY A 48 -3.03 -8.48 6.76
N TYR A 49 -2.71 -9.76 7.09
CA TYR A 49 -3.68 -10.72 7.62
C TYR A 49 -3.71 -10.78 9.15
N GLN A 50 -2.74 -10.13 9.83
CA GLN A 50 -2.65 -10.18 11.28
C GLN A 50 -3.64 -9.25 11.98
N ASP A 51 -4.18 -8.28 11.29
CA ASP A 51 -5.21 -7.39 11.83
C ASP A 51 -6.60 -7.92 11.45
N PRO A 52 -7.40 -8.42 12.42
CA PRO A 52 -8.74 -8.95 12.15
C PRO A 52 -9.74 -7.89 11.67
N THR A 53 -9.39 -6.62 11.77
CA THR A 53 -10.22 -5.51 11.28
C THR A 53 -9.98 -5.18 9.80
N HIS A 54 -9.03 -5.82 9.15
CA HIS A 54 -8.80 -5.75 7.71
C HIS A 54 -9.88 -6.56 6.94
N ILE A 55 -11.09 -6.07 6.90
CA ILE A 55 -12.26 -6.76 6.32
C ILE A 55 -12.41 -6.58 4.80
N SER A 56 -11.67 -5.65 4.20
CA SER A 56 -11.78 -5.28 2.79
C SER A 56 -10.42 -5.23 2.07
N LEU A 57 -9.56 -6.22 2.32
CA LEU A 57 -8.30 -6.33 1.58
C LEU A 57 -8.56 -6.60 0.09
N LYS A 58 -7.84 -5.90 -0.78
CA LYS A 58 -7.95 -6.01 -2.25
C LYS A 58 -6.58 -6.08 -2.90
N GLN A 59 -6.55 -6.60 -4.15
CA GLN A 59 -5.37 -6.49 -4.99
C GLN A 59 -5.09 -5.01 -5.32
N PRO A 60 -3.83 -4.62 -5.52
CA PRO A 60 -3.49 -3.25 -5.88
C PRO A 60 -4.29 -2.72 -7.08
N GLU A 61 -4.49 -3.54 -8.10
CA GLU A 61 -5.22 -3.18 -9.31
C GLU A 61 -6.70 -2.87 -9.04
N GLU A 62 -7.32 -3.55 -8.07
CA GLU A 62 -8.69 -3.25 -7.65
C GLU A 62 -8.79 -1.88 -6.97
N TRP A 63 -7.82 -1.55 -6.11
CA TRP A 63 -7.75 -0.22 -5.49
C TRP A 63 -7.56 0.88 -6.55
N LEU A 64 -6.66 0.65 -7.51
CA LEU A 64 -6.44 1.61 -8.59
C LEU A 64 -7.72 1.85 -9.40
N LYS A 65 -8.43 0.77 -9.73
CA LYS A 65 -9.70 0.90 -10.44
C LYS A 65 -10.72 1.72 -9.66
N LEU A 66 -10.90 1.49 -8.37
CA LEU A 66 -11.83 2.28 -7.54
C LEU A 66 -11.47 3.78 -7.52
N ILE A 67 -10.18 4.10 -7.45
CA ILE A 67 -9.69 5.49 -7.44
C ILE A 67 -9.94 6.15 -8.81
N GLU A 68 -9.66 5.43 -9.90
CA GLU A 68 -9.89 5.92 -11.25
C GLU A 68 -11.39 6.15 -11.52
N ASP A 69 -12.25 5.18 -11.15
CA ASP A 69 -13.70 5.26 -11.28
C ASP A 69 -14.28 6.45 -10.49
N ALA A 70 -13.64 6.84 -9.36
CA ALA A 70 -14.02 8.02 -8.57
C ALA A 70 -13.53 9.36 -9.17
N GLY A 71 -12.95 9.33 -10.38
CA GLY A 71 -12.57 10.51 -11.15
C GLY A 71 -11.20 11.09 -10.80
N PHE A 72 -10.27 10.24 -10.35
CA PHE A 72 -8.88 10.63 -10.14
C PHE A 72 -7.97 10.17 -11.28
N GLU A 73 -6.89 10.89 -11.52
CA GLU A 73 -5.77 10.46 -12.36
C GLU A 73 -4.53 10.21 -11.49
N PHE A 74 -3.76 9.20 -11.83
CA PHE A 74 -2.58 8.83 -11.03
C PHE A 74 -1.41 9.76 -11.34
N ILE A 75 -0.86 10.36 -10.28
CA ILE A 75 0.44 11.05 -10.32
C ILE A 75 1.54 10.03 -10.06
N ARG A 76 1.35 9.16 -9.06
CA ARG A 76 2.34 8.15 -8.69
C ARG A 76 1.71 6.96 -7.97
N VAL A 77 2.19 5.76 -8.30
CA VAL A 77 1.84 4.52 -7.59
C VAL A 77 3.14 3.79 -7.26
N PHE A 78 3.33 3.44 -5.99
CA PHE A 78 4.58 2.88 -5.49
C PHE A 78 4.35 2.06 -4.21
N SER A 79 5.41 1.51 -3.63
CA SER A 79 5.36 0.82 -2.35
C SER A 79 6.26 1.48 -1.31
N ASP A 80 5.94 1.30 -0.04
CA ASP A 80 6.65 1.89 1.10
C ASP A 80 7.93 1.12 1.50
N GLY A 81 8.01 -0.17 1.21
CA GLY A 81 9.14 -1.00 1.54
C GLY A 81 8.79 -2.32 2.22
N PHE A 82 9.82 -3.00 2.70
CA PHE A 82 9.72 -4.34 3.28
C PHE A 82 9.87 -4.26 4.81
N TRP A 83 8.76 -4.13 5.51
CA TRP A 83 8.73 -3.92 6.96
C TRP A 83 8.37 -5.17 7.77
N ASP A 84 7.79 -6.19 7.14
CA ASP A 84 7.29 -7.40 7.80
C ASP A 84 8.35 -8.51 7.91
N VAL A 85 9.59 -8.16 8.26
CA VAL A 85 10.64 -9.16 8.50
C VAL A 85 10.31 -10.05 9.73
N PRO A 86 10.67 -11.35 9.72
CA PRO A 86 11.55 -12.04 8.78
C PRO A 86 10.80 -12.61 7.56
N TYR A 87 11.43 -12.54 6.40
CA TYR A 87 10.97 -13.20 5.17
C TYR A 87 11.70 -14.51 4.92
N ILE A 88 12.98 -14.58 5.25
CA ILE A 88 13.86 -15.72 4.96
C ILE A 88 14.09 -16.51 6.25
N PRO A 89 13.66 -17.80 6.30
CA PRO A 89 14.02 -18.70 7.41
C PRO A 89 15.53 -18.82 7.56
N LEU A 90 16.02 -19.06 8.78
CA LEU A 90 17.43 -19.25 9.14
C LEU A 90 18.33 -18.01 9.01
N VAL A 91 17.89 -16.93 8.38
CA VAL A 91 18.63 -15.65 8.36
C VAL A 91 18.23 -14.83 9.60
N PRO A 92 19.20 -14.36 10.40
CA PRO A 92 18.90 -13.54 11.57
C PRO A 92 18.04 -12.33 11.26
N LYS A 93 16.99 -12.11 12.06
CA LYS A 93 16.04 -11.00 11.88
C LYS A 93 16.71 -9.63 11.78
N ALA A 94 17.81 -9.43 12.54
CA ALA A 94 18.56 -8.17 12.52
C ALA A 94 19.19 -7.89 11.15
N LEU A 95 19.75 -8.90 10.49
CA LEU A 95 20.32 -8.78 9.14
C LEU A 95 19.23 -8.51 8.11
N GLN A 96 18.08 -9.16 8.22
CA GLN A 96 16.95 -8.91 7.34
C GLN A 96 16.40 -7.50 7.52
N LYS A 97 16.29 -7.00 8.76
CA LYS A 97 15.91 -5.60 9.03
C LYS A 97 16.88 -4.62 8.39
N LEU A 98 18.16 -4.87 8.50
CA LEU A 98 19.18 -4.01 7.90
C LEU A 98 19.03 -3.98 6.37
N PHE A 99 18.89 -5.14 5.73
CA PHE A 99 18.82 -5.24 4.26
C PHE A 99 17.47 -4.75 3.72
N PHE A 100 16.37 -5.31 4.16
CA PHE A 100 15.04 -4.97 3.65
C PHE A 100 14.56 -3.60 4.14
N GLY A 101 14.85 -3.26 5.40
CA GLY A 101 14.47 -1.96 5.97
C GLY A 101 15.24 -0.79 5.40
N SER A 102 16.50 -1.00 4.94
CA SER A 102 17.29 0.07 4.32
C SER A 102 16.67 0.60 3.02
N LEU A 103 16.01 -0.25 2.24
CA LEU A 103 15.36 0.15 0.98
C LEU A 103 14.22 1.14 1.25
N GLY A 104 13.28 0.78 2.14
CA GLY A 104 12.20 1.68 2.53
C GLY A 104 12.70 2.89 3.32
N GLY A 105 13.70 2.70 4.19
CA GLY A 105 14.34 3.77 4.95
C GLY A 105 15.00 4.80 4.04
N LEU A 106 15.74 4.37 3.03
CA LEU A 106 16.35 5.26 2.05
C LEU A 106 15.27 6.07 1.30
N GLN A 107 14.21 5.42 0.85
CA GLN A 107 13.08 6.10 0.20
C GLN A 107 12.44 7.13 1.14
N ALA A 108 12.23 6.79 2.41
CA ALA A 108 11.63 7.69 3.40
C ALA A 108 12.52 8.91 3.71
N ILE A 109 13.85 8.71 3.83
CA ILE A 109 14.80 9.79 4.15
C ILE A 109 15.04 10.71 2.95
N THR A 110 15.17 10.15 1.75
CA THR A 110 15.49 10.94 0.56
C THR A 110 14.27 11.56 -0.11
N GLY A 111 13.06 11.06 0.18
CA GLY A 111 11.84 11.41 -0.56
C GLY A 111 11.83 10.87 -2.00
N LEU A 112 12.86 10.13 -2.41
CA LEU A 112 12.93 9.52 -3.73
C LEU A 112 12.10 8.24 -3.75
N VAL A 113 11.05 8.22 -4.55
CA VAL A 113 10.17 7.06 -4.70
C VAL A 113 10.71 6.17 -5.82
N PHE A 114 11.30 5.04 -5.47
CA PHE A 114 11.91 4.11 -6.43
C PHE A 114 11.38 2.66 -6.29
N LEU A 115 10.70 2.33 -5.20
CA LEU A 115 10.17 0.98 -5.00
C LEU A 115 8.90 0.77 -5.83
N PRO A 116 8.88 -0.20 -6.76
CA PRO A 116 7.70 -0.49 -7.56
C PRO A 116 6.50 -0.92 -6.70
N MET A 117 5.29 -0.73 -7.21
CA MET A 117 4.04 -1.04 -6.51
C MET A 117 4.00 -2.45 -5.90
N ARG A 118 4.56 -3.45 -6.60
CA ARG A 118 4.56 -4.85 -6.12
C ARG A 118 5.68 -5.16 -5.12
N TRP A 119 6.51 -4.19 -4.78
CA TRP A 119 7.60 -4.32 -3.81
C TRP A 119 7.17 -3.68 -2.50
N GLY A 120 7.15 -4.45 -1.43
CA GLY A 120 6.81 -3.95 -0.09
C GLY A 120 5.40 -4.26 0.37
N GLU A 121 5.12 -3.87 1.60
CA GLU A 121 3.96 -4.31 2.37
C GLU A 121 2.73 -3.43 2.17
N SER A 122 2.91 -2.18 1.75
CA SER A 122 1.80 -1.28 1.43
C SER A 122 1.90 -0.77 0.00
N VAL A 123 0.78 -0.63 -0.65
CA VAL A 123 0.66 0.17 -1.87
C VAL A 123 0.30 1.60 -1.50
N LEU A 124 1.02 2.56 -2.08
CA LEU A 124 0.77 3.99 -1.94
C LEU A 124 0.37 4.57 -3.28
N VAL A 125 -0.67 5.36 -3.25
CA VAL A 125 -1.21 6.04 -4.43
C VAL A 125 -1.26 7.54 -4.16
N ILE A 126 -0.70 8.31 -5.07
CA ILE A 126 -0.89 9.76 -5.15
C ILE A 126 -1.66 10.02 -6.44
N ALA A 127 -2.84 10.61 -6.32
CA ALA A 127 -3.71 10.87 -7.45
C ALA A 127 -4.29 12.29 -7.37
N ARG A 128 -4.64 12.85 -8.52
CA ARG A 128 -5.23 14.18 -8.67
C ARG A 128 -6.67 14.03 -9.14
N LYS A 129 -7.57 14.85 -8.61
CA LYS A 129 -8.95 14.94 -9.10
C LYS A 129 -8.97 15.59 -10.48
N LYS A 130 -9.64 14.94 -11.45
CA LYS A 130 -9.87 15.46 -12.82
C LYS A 130 -10.83 16.64 -12.84
#